data_3fdbf0d28e87bc4adb4898b54b732105
#
_entry.id   3fdbf0d28e87bc4adb4898b54b732105
#
_cell.length_a   1.000
_cell.length_b   1.000
_cell.length_c   1.000
_cell.angle_alpha   90.00
_cell.angle_beta   90.00
_cell.angle_gamma   90.00
#
_symmetry.space_group_name_H-M   'P 1'
#
loop_
_entity.id
_entity.type
_entity.pdbx_description
1 polymer ?
#
loop_
_entity_poly.entity_id
_entity_poly.type
_entity_poly.pdbx_seq_one_letter_code
_entity_poly.pdbx_strand_id
1 'polypeptide(L)'
;MEGVEQIPEEFSFEKEKEIARSFSKRFQWEMMLIGVGQATIWLCLWPLVIYGHISLTLGSFIAIICACFAYLPSHEAQHGNFSRGNPKRRWVDSFVSHYTLITLMFPHDLMRCTHMKHHAYTNNPEKDPDYDTSSSKSIWDVIVATQAGTTKYQS
;
A
#
# COMPACT_ATOMS: atom_id res chain seq x y z
N MET A 1 -3.42 8.16 -42.02
CA MET A 1 -4.13 7.02 -41.40
C MET A 1 -3.05 6.04 -41.01
N GLU A 2 -2.57 6.18 -39.75
CA GLU A 2 -1.56 5.30 -39.20
C GLU A 2 -2.23 3.97 -38.84
N GLY A 3 -1.58 2.88 -39.27
CA GLY A 3 -2.11 1.55 -39.13
C GLY A 3 -2.33 1.17 -37.68
N VAL A 4 -3.52 0.78 -37.35
CA VAL A 4 -3.83 0.06 -36.11
C VAL A 4 -3.00 -1.23 -36.18
N GLU A 5 -1.95 -1.28 -35.38
CA GLU A 5 -1.12 -2.48 -35.16
C GLU A 5 -2.06 -3.61 -34.73
N GLN A 6 -2.24 -4.59 -35.57
CA GLN A 6 -3.11 -5.72 -35.30
C GLN A 6 -2.49 -6.49 -34.14
N ILE A 7 -3.15 -6.47 -32.98
CA ILE A 7 -2.79 -7.29 -31.82
C ILE A 7 -2.81 -8.75 -32.28
N PRO A 8 -1.71 -9.51 -32.10
CA PRO A 8 -1.65 -10.91 -32.53
C PRO A 8 -2.83 -11.70 -31.99
N GLU A 9 -3.42 -12.59 -32.79
CA GLU A 9 -4.58 -13.44 -32.43
C GLU A 9 -4.35 -14.28 -31.16
N GLU A 10 -3.11 -14.44 -30.69
CA GLU A 10 -2.78 -15.10 -29.41
C GLU A 10 -3.14 -14.28 -28.17
N PHE A 11 -3.39 -12.97 -28.30
CA PHE A 11 -3.77 -12.07 -27.21
C PHE A 11 -5.29 -11.86 -27.17
N SER A 12 -5.99 -12.80 -26.54
CA SER A 12 -7.40 -12.63 -26.23
C SER A 12 -7.53 -12.02 -24.82
N PHE A 13 -8.19 -10.88 -24.70
CA PHE A 13 -8.49 -10.20 -23.45
C PHE A 13 -9.26 -11.12 -22.45
N GLU A 14 -10.07 -12.05 -22.95
CA GLU A 14 -10.76 -13.05 -22.12
C GLU A 14 -9.80 -14.11 -21.59
N LYS A 15 -8.80 -14.53 -22.38
CA LYS A 15 -7.76 -15.46 -21.95
C LYS A 15 -6.86 -14.82 -20.89
N GLU A 16 -6.51 -13.55 -21.03
CA GLU A 16 -5.79 -12.79 -19.99
C GLU A 16 -6.59 -12.71 -18.69
N LYS A 17 -7.87 -12.37 -18.78
CA LYS A 17 -8.76 -12.36 -17.59
C LYS A 17 -8.85 -13.72 -16.92
N GLU A 18 -8.92 -14.80 -17.67
CA GLU A 18 -8.99 -16.16 -17.12
C GLU A 18 -7.69 -16.50 -16.38
N ILE A 19 -6.55 -16.20 -16.99
CA ILE A 19 -5.22 -16.37 -16.37
C ILE A 19 -5.13 -15.51 -15.11
N ALA A 20 -5.43 -14.22 -15.17
CA ALA A 20 -5.41 -13.32 -14.04
C ALA A 20 -6.32 -13.81 -12.90
N ARG A 21 -7.53 -14.29 -13.22
CA ARG A 21 -8.45 -14.88 -12.24
C ARG A 21 -7.89 -16.15 -11.58
N SER A 22 -7.10 -16.95 -12.30
CA SER A 22 -6.49 -18.16 -11.72
C SER A 22 -5.48 -17.80 -10.63
N PHE A 23 -4.67 -16.76 -10.85
CA PHE A 23 -3.72 -16.24 -9.86
C PHE A 23 -4.41 -15.51 -8.71
N SER A 24 -5.48 -14.78 -8.99
CA SER A 24 -6.23 -14.05 -7.95
C SER A 24 -6.98 -14.95 -6.97
N LYS A 25 -7.09 -16.26 -7.24
CA LYS A 25 -7.78 -17.22 -6.36
C LYS A 25 -6.95 -17.65 -5.14
N ARG A 26 -5.64 -17.42 -5.13
CA ARG A 26 -4.76 -17.80 -4.03
C ARG A 26 -4.84 -16.81 -2.88
N PHE A 27 -4.94 -17.30 -1.64
CA PHE A 27 -4.80 -16.45 -0.46
C PHE A 27 -3.35 -15.95 -0.34
N GLN A 28 -3.18 -14.64 -0.17
CA GLN A 28 -1.86 -14.00 -0.15
C GLN A 28 -1.23 -14.05 1.25
N TRP A 29 -0.99 -15.25 1.75
CA TRP A 29 -0.44 -15.46 3.09
C TRP A 29 0.97 -14.88 3.23
N GLU A 30 1.75 -14.82 2.14
CA GLU A 30 3.08 -14.23 2.10
C GLU A 30 3.02 -12.73 2.44
N MET A 31 2.11 -11.99 1.82
CA MET A 31 1.91 -10.56 2.10
C MET A 31 1.44 -10.34 3.54
N MET A 32 0.57 -11.21 4.03
CA MET A 32 0.13 -11.16 5.42
C MET A 32 1.30 -11.39 6.38
N LEU A 33 2.16 -12.40 6.12
CA LEU A 33 3.33 -12.68 6.95
C LEU A 33 4.34 -11.53 6.94
N ILE A 34 4.61 -10.94 5.76
CA ILE A 34 5.48 -9.78 5.64
C ILE A 34 4.92 -8.62 6.48
N GLY A 35 3.63 -8.33 6.33
CA GLY A 35 2.99 -7.23 7.06
C GLY A 35 2.98 -7.43 8.57
N VAL A 36 2.51 -8.58 9.03
CA VAL A 36 2.46 -8.90 10.47
C VAL A 36 3.86 -9.04 11.04
N GLY A 37 4.78 -9.68 10.31
CA GLY A 37 6.16 -9.89 10.75
C GLY A 37 6.91 -8.57 10.93
N GLN A 38 6.87 -7.67 9.93
CA GLN A 38 7.57 -6.39 10.03
C GLN A 38 7.01 -5.52 11.17
N ALA A 39 5.68 -5.46 11.36
CA ALA A 39 5.07 -4.69 12.43
C ALA A 39 5.42 -5.27 13.82
N THR A 40 5.45 -6.59 13.94
CA THR A 40 5.88 -7.27 15.16
C THR A 40 7.34 -6.97 15.47
N ILE A 41 8.24 -7.07 14.49
CA ILE A 41 9.66 -6.70 14.65
C ILE A 41 9.76 -5.25 15.13
N TRP A 42 9.07 -4.32 14.46
CA TRP A 42 9.09 -2.90 14.80
C TRP A 42 8.63 -2.66 16.25
N LEU A 43 7.56 -3.30 16.69
CA LEU A 43 7.08 -3.22 18.07
C LEU A 43 8.11 -3.78 19.07
N CYS A 44 8.78 -4.88 18.73
CA CYS A 44 9.81 -5.47 19.57
C CYS A 44 11.11 -4.62 19.66
N LEU A 45 11.37 -3.73 18.70
CA LEU A 45 12.52 -2.84 18.77
C LEU A 45 12.47 -1.91 20.00
N TRP A 46 11.29 -1.45 20.38
CA TRP A 46 11.14 -0.52 21.49
C TRP A 46 11.71 -1.06 22.81
N PRO A 47 11.26 -2.22 23.33
CA PRO A 47 11.85 -2.77 24.54
C PRO A 47 13.32 -3.14 24.36
N LEU A 48 13.74 -3.66 23.20
CA LEU A 48 15.13 -4.02 22.97
C LEU A 48 16.09 -2.83 23.04
N VAL A 49 15.69 -1.67 22.51
CA VAL A 49 16.46 -0.43 22.62
C VAL A 49 16.40 0.15 24.02
N ILE A 50 15.22 0.20 24.64
CA ILE A 50 15.02 0.79 25.98
C ILE A 50 15.83 0.03 27.05
N TYR A 51 15.85 -1.31 26.96
CA TYR A 51 16.63 -2.14 27.90
C TYR A 51 18.12 -2.31 27.50
N GLY A 52 18.56 -1.64 26.43
CA GLY A 52 19.98 -1.64 26.01
C GLY A 52 20.45 -2.94 25.36
N HIS A 53 19.56 -3.82 24.91
CA HIS A 53 19.91 -5.05 24.20
C HIS A 53 20.44 -4.77 22.78
N ILE A 54 19.97 -3.71 22.14
CA ILE A 54 20.48 -3.22 20.86
C ILE A 54 20.72 -1.70 20.93
N SER A 55 21.66 -1.20 20.13
CA SER A 55 21.92 0.24 20.05
C SER A 55 20.75 0.96 19.35
N LEU A 56 20.56 2.25 19.71
CA LEU A 56 19.56 3.11 19.05
C LEU A 56 19.81 3.18 17.53
N THR A 57 21.06 3.25 17.09
CA THR A 57 21.42 3.30 15.67
C THR A 57 20.94 2.05 14.93
N LEU A 58 21.22 0.86 15.48
CA LEU A 58 20.79 -0.41 14.89
C LEU A 58 19.26 -0.52 14.90
N GLY A 59 18.64 -0.16 16.03
CA GLY A 59 17.17 -0.15 16.14
C GLY A 59 16.52 0.79 15.12
N SER A 60 17.05 1.99 14.93
CA SER A 60 16.55 2.94 13.93
C SER A 60 16.71 2.41 12.49
N PHE A 61 17.82 1.79 12.18
CA PHE A 61 18.04 1.19 10.86
C PHE A 61 17.02 0.09 10.56
N ILE A 62 16.79 -0.82 11.52
CA ILE A 62 15.78 -1.88 11.37
C ILE A 62 14.37 -1.28 11.28
N ALA A 63 14.06 -0.23 12.06
CA ALA A 63 12.77 0.44 12.01
C ALA A 63 12.47 1.05 10.63
N ILE A 64 13.47 1.65 9.99
CA ILE A 64 13.34 2.18 8.61
C ILE A 64 13.02 1.05 7.64
N ILE A 65 13.73 -0.09 7.74
CA ILE A 65 13.45 -1.26 6.88
C ILE A 65 12.01 -1.74 7.10
N CYS A 66 11.56 -1.88 8.34
CA CYS A 66 10.18 -2.26 8.64
C CYS A 66 9.17 -1.28 8.01
N ALA A 67 9.42 0.03 8.13
CA ALA A 67 8.55 1.05 7.54
C ALA A 67 8.47 0.94 6.01
N CYS A 68 9.57 0.64 5.33
CA CYS A 68 9.58 0.43 3.87
C CYS A 68 8.69 -0.74 3.43
N PHE A 69 8.56 -1.77 4.25
CA PHE A 69 7.72 -2.93 3.95
C PHE A 69 6.26 -2.80 4.45
N ALA A 70 5.92 -1.74 5.17
CA ALA A 70 4.60 -1.60 5.80
C ALA A 70 3.46 -1.33 4.81
N TYR A 71 3.73 -0.49 3.81
CA TYR A 71 2.66 -0.03 2.91
C TYR A 71 2.10 -1.14 2.03
N LEU A 72 2.93 -2.00 1.45
CA LEU A 72 2.50 -3.00 0.47
C LEU A 72 1.46 -3.99 1.03
N PRO A 73 1.65 -4.63 2.19
CA PRO A 73 0.61 -5.48 2.79
C PRO A 73 -0.66 -4.72 3.15
N SER A 74 -0.53 -3.46 3.62
CA SER A 74 -1.68 -2.60 3.87
C SER A 74 -2.46 -2.29 2.59
N HIS A 75 -1.76 -2.00 1.49
CA HIS A 75 -2.34 -1.77 0.18
C HIS A 75 -3.19 -2.96 -0.29
N GLU A 76 -2.64 -4.18 -0.20
CA GLU A 76 -3.38 -5.41 -0.53
C GLU A 76 -4.65 -5.57 0.34
N ALA A 77 -4.55 -5.23 1.62
CA ALA A 77 -5.69 -5.24 2.53
C ALA A 77 -6.73 -4.17 2.18
N GLN A 78 -6.33 -2.98 1.74
CA GLN A 78 -7.24 -1.91 1.31
C GLN A 78 -8.08 -2.32 0.10
N HIS A 79 -7.52 -3.14 -0.79
CA HIS A 79 -8.24 -3.77 -1.92
C HIS A 79 -9.11 -4.97 -1.51
N GLY A 80 -9.04 -5.43 -0.27
CA GLY A 80 -9.79 -6.60 0.20
C GLY A 80 -9.24 -7.93 -0.33
N ASN A 81 -7.96 -7.97 -0.68
CA ASN A 81 -7.33 -9.14 -1.32
C ASN A 81 -7.14 -10.31 -0.36
N PHE A 82 -7.15 -10.10 0.96
CA PHE A 82 -7.16 -11.17 1.95
C PHE A 82 -8.54 -11.78 2.16
N SER A 83 -9.60 -10.95 2.22
CA SER A 83 -10.98 -11.43 2.34
C SER A 83 -11.53 -12.02 1.05
N ARG A 84 -11.05 -11.52 -0.11
CA ARG A 84 -11.45 -11.95 -1.45
C ARG A 84 -12.96 -11.89 -1.67
N GLY A 85 -13.56 -10.80 -1.21
CA GLY A 85 -14.99 -10.57 -1.30
C GLY A 85 -15.83 -11.40 -0.33
N ASN A 86 -15.23 -12.25 0.51
CA ASN A 86 -15.96 -12.99 1.53
C ASN A 86 -16.26 -12.08 2.74
N PRO A 87 -17.55 -11.74 3.01
CA PRO A 87 -17.89 -10.83 4.10
C PRO A 87 -17.42 -11.32 5.49
N LYS A 88 -17.37 -12.63 5.70
CA LYS A 88 -16.92 -13.25 6.95
C LYS A 88 -15.41 -13.09 7.21
N ARG A 89 -14.64 -12.73 6.18
CA ARG A 89 -13.17 -12.56 6.27
C ARG A 89 -12.73 -11.10 6.19
N ARG A 90 -13.63 -10.14 6.07
CA ARG A 90 -13.29 -8.69 6.01
C ARG A 90 -12.48 -8.21 7.21
N TRP A 91 -12.65 -8.85 8.35
CA TRP A 91 -11.86 -8.55 9.53
C TRP A 91 -10.36 -8.80 9.32
N VAL A 92 -9.97 -9.74 8.42
CA VAL A 92 -8.56 -10.02 8.10
C VAL A 92 -7.94 -8.83 7.40
N ASP A 93 -8.63 -8.26 6.39
CA ASP A 93 -8.17 -7.06 5.70
C ASP A 93 -8.00 -5.90 6.69
N SER A 94 -9.00 -5.67 7.53
CA SER A 94 -8.95 -4.63 8.54
C SER A 94 -7.79 -4.84 9.52
N PHE A 95 -7.64 -6.05 10.05
CA PHE A 95 -6.56 -6.38 10.98
C PHE A 95 -5.19 -6.18 10.36
N VAL A 96 -4.94 -6.79 9.19
CA VAL A 96 -3.64 -6.70 8.52
C VAL A 96 -3.30 -5.24 8.21
N SER A 97 -4.25 -4.48 7.69
CA SER A 97 -3.99 -3.09 7.34
C SER A 97 -3.72 -2.20 8.56
N HIS A 98 -4.52 -2.28 9.62
CA HIS A 98 -4.28 -1.52 10.84
C HIS A 98 -2.95 -1.91 11.49
N TYR A 99 -2.68 -3.20 11.57
CA TYR A 99 -1.47 -3.70 12.23
C TYR A 99 -0.20 -3.32 11.49
N THR A 100 -0.19 -3.41 10.16
CA THR A 100 0.97 -3.03 9.35
C THR A 100 1.22 -1.53 9.33
N LEU A 101 0.17 -0.72 9.34
CA LEU A 101 0.28 0.75 9.34
C LEU A 101 0.72 1.34 10.69
N ILE A 102 0.78 0.57 11.76
CA ILE A 102 1.33 1.02 13.05
C ILE A 102 2.74 1.59 12.86
N THR A 103 3.56 0.95 12.03
CA THR A 103 4.94 1.39 11.77
C THR A 103 5.04 2.74 11.07
N LEU A 104 4.01 3.13 10.32
CA LEU A 104 3.91 4.41 9.63
C LEU A 104 3.07 5.44 10.41
N MET A 105 2.41 5.01 11.50
CA MET A 105 1.47 5.83 12.28
C MET A 105 0.34 6.44 11.45
N PHE A 106 -0.07 5.77 10.36
CA PHE A 106 -1.17 6.22 9.52
C PHE A 106 -2.48 5.51 9.86
N PRO A 107 -3.61 6.26 9.94
CA PRO A 107 -4.93 5.67 10.13
C PRO A 107 -5.34 4.88 8.88
N HIS A 108 -5.74 3.61 9.08
CA HIS A 108 -6.16 2.73 7.98
C HIS A 108 -7.30 3.33 7.14
N ASP A 109 -8.35 3.85 7.80
CA ASP A 109 -9.54 4.31 7.11
C ASP A 109 -9.25 5.52 6.22
N LEU A 110 -8.36 6.41 6.67
CA LEU A 110 -7.90 7.55 5.87
C LEU A 110 -7.12 7.06 4.65
N MET A 111 -6.14 6.17 4.87
CA MET A 111 -5.32 5.62 3.79
C MET A 111 -6.19 4.89 2.75
N ARG A 112 -7.14 4.08 3.21
CA ARG A 112 -8.05 3.38 2.31
C ARG A 112 -8.96 4.34 1.54
N CYS A 113 -9.48 5.37 2.19
CA CYS A 113 -10.35 6.36 1.55
C CYS A 113 -9.61 7.12 0.45
N THR A 114 -8.41 7.63 0.75
CA THR A 114 -7.57 8.35 -0.24
C THR A 114 -7.15 7.43 -1.38
N HIS A 115 -6.75 6.21 -1.08
CA HIS A 115 -6.32 5.23 -2.07
C HIS A 115 -7.45 4.82 -3.03
N MET A 116 -8.66 4.56 -2.51
CA MET A 116 -9.82 4.26 -3.36
C MET A 116 -10.24 5.47 -4.19
N LYS A 117 -10.09 6.68 -3.66
CA LYS A 117 -10.34 7.92 -4.40
C LYS A 117 -9.32 8.13 -5.51
N HIS A 118 -8.03 7.82 -5.27
CA HIS A 118 -7.00 7.80 -6.30
C HIS A 118 -7.39 6.86 -7.45
N HIS A 119 -7.77 5.61 -7.16
CA HIS A 119 -8.21 4.67 -8.21
C HIS A 119 -9.42 5.14 -8.99
N ALA A 120 -10.37 5.82 -8.35
CA ALA A 120 -11.57 6.33 -9.02
C ALA A 120 -11.28 7.54 -9.92
N TYR A 121 -10.24 8.32 -9.62
CA TYR A 121 -9.96 9.59 -10.27
C TYR A 121 -8.50 9.73 -10.74
N THR A 122 -7.80 8.63 -10.96
CA THR A 122 -6.40 8.59 -11.37
C THR A 122 -6.09 9.63 -12.45
N ASN A 123 -5.05 10.43 -12.23
CA ASN A 123 -4.60 11.52 -13.09
C ASN A 123 -5.57 12.71 -13.25
N ASN A 124 -6.60 12.80 -12.43
CA ASN A 124 -7.46 13.98 -12.42
C ASN A 124 -6.87 15.04 -11.47
N PRO A 125 -6.49 16.25 -11.98
CA PRO A 125 -5.79 17.26 -11.16
C PRO A 125 -6.62 17.84 -10.00
N GLU A 126 -7.95 17.71 -10.06
CA GLU A 126 -8.84 18.26 -9.03
C GLU A 126 -9.30 17.21 -8.00
N LYS A 127 -9.35 15.93 -8.41
CA LYS A 127 -10.00 14.88 -7.63
C LYS A 127 -9.06 13.79 -7.14
N ASP A 128 -7.94 13.57 -7.84
CA ASP A 128 -6.95 12.57 -7.46
C ASP A 128 -6.10 13.09 -6.30
N PRO A 129 -6.15 12.46 -5.11
CA PRO A 129 -5.34 12.89 -3.98
C PRO A 129 -3.83 12.77 -4.22
N ASP A 130 -3.41 11.89 -5.14
CA ASP A 130 -2.00 11.62 -5.42
C ASP A 130 -1.49 12.34 -6.69
N TYR A 131 -2.32 13.18 -7.32
CA TYR A 131 -1.98 13.85 -8.57
C TYR A 131 -0.69 14.69 -8.47
N ASP A 132 -0.59 15.52 -7.43
CA ASP A 132 0.56 16.42 -7.26
C ASP A 132 1.86 15.62 -7.03
N THR A 133 1.77 14.46 -6.38
CA THR A 133 2.91 13.57 -6.15
C THR A 133 3.33 12.87 -7.44
N SER A 134 2.38 12.37 -8.22
CA SER A 134 2.63 11.66 -9.48
C SER A 134 3.13 12.57 -10.59
N SER A 135 2.78 13.86 -10.57
CA SER A 135 3.21 14.87 -11.55
C SER A 135 4.53 15.55 -11.21
N SER A 136 5.11 15.27 -10.05
CA SER A 136 6.36 15.88 -9.57
C SER A 136 7.56 15.47 -10.42
N LYS A 137 8.44 16.45 -10.71
CA LYS A 137 9.64 16.28 -11.55
C LYS A 137 10.92 16.07 -10.74
N SER A 138 10.89 16.35 -9.45
CA SER A 138 12.04 16.20 -8.56
C SER A 138 11.62 15.66 -7.20
N ILE A 139 12.59 15.15 -6.43
CA ILE A 139 12.35 14.68 -5.06
C ILE A 139 11.85 15.82 -4.15
N TRP A 140 12.28 17.03 -4.40
CA TRP A 140 11.84 18.22 -3.66
C TRP A 140 10.38 18.55 -3.94
N ASP A 141 9.93 18.44 -5.21
CA ASP A 141 8.53 18.61 -5.58
C ASP A 141 7.67 17.56 -4.88
N VAL A 142 8.12 16.31 -4.79
CA VAL A 142 7.42 15.24 -4.06
C VAL A 142 7.26 15.61 -2.58
N ILE A 143 8.34 16.06 -1.92
CA ILE A 143 8.31 16.46 -0.50
C ILE A 143 7.32 17.61 -0.30
N VAL A 144 7.38 18.63 -1.14
CA VAL A 144 6.49 19.80 -1.07
C VAL A 144 5.04 19.39 -1.35
N ALA A 145 4.78 18.59 -2.38
CA ALA A 145 3.45 18.10 -2.74
C ALA A 145 2.83 17.26 -1.62
N THR A 146 3.61 16.37 -1.00
CA THR A 146 3.15 15.57 0.13
C THR A 146 2.75 16.43 1.33
N GLN A 147 3.49 17.48 1.61
CA GLN A 147 3.15 18.43 2.69
C GLN A 147 1.96 19.32 2.35
N ALA A 148 1.86 19.79 1.11
CA ALA A 148 0.73 20.61 0.64
C ALA A 148 -0.57 19.77 0.56
N GLY A 149 -0.48 18.50 0.17
CA GLY A 149 -1.61 17.57 0.13
C GLY A 149 -2.25 17.37 1.50
N THR A 150 -1.46 17.31 2.58
CA THR A 150 -1.98 17.22 3.94
C THR A 150 -2.80 18.45 4.36
N THR A 151 -2.51 19.63 3.82
CA THR A 151 -3.27 20.85 4.11
C THR A 151 -4.54 20.98 3.26
N LYS A 152 -4.54 20.47 2.03
CA LYS A 152 -5.68 20.51 1.10
C LYS A 152 -6.90 19.71 1.56
N TYR A 153 -6.68 18.68 2.41
CA TYR A 153 -7.74 17.79 2.93
C TYR A 153 -8.15 18.10 4.38
N GLN A 154 -7.57 19.16 5.00
CA GLN A 154 -7.95 19.62 6.34
C GLN A 154 -8.97 20.78 6.31
N SER A 155 -9.32 21.26 5.15
CA SER A 155 -10.36 22.28 4.91
C SER A 155 -11.59 21.64 4.28
#